data_9f61c1372f1404147c006599edd9bfef
#
_entry.id   9f61c1372f1404147c006599edd9bfef
#
_cell.length_a   1.000
_cell.length_b   1.000
_cell.length_c   1.000
_cell.angle_alpha   90.00
_cell.angle_beta   90.00
_cell.angle_gamma   90.00
#
_symmetry.space_group_name_H-M   'P 1'
#
loop_
_entity.id
_entity.type
_entity.pdbx_description
1 polymer ?
#
loop_
_entity_poly.entity_id
_entity_poly.type
_entity_poly.pdbx_seq_one_letter_code
_entity_poly.pdbx_strand_id
1 'polypeptide(L)'
;MKPREKLIQHGVRALEDYELIAILLRTGNTKEDVLLLAKKVLSQLDNFEDMLHITVEDLLTIYGISDAKATTIIAAVELGRRLSDRKKPVRKMITESSEVY
;
A
#
# COMPACT_ATOMS: atom_id res chain seq x y z
N MET A 1 8.78 9.95 13.55
CA MET A 1 7.43 10.33 13.07
C MET A 1 6.75 9.12 12.49
N LYS A 2 5.51 8.91 12.86
CA LYS A 2 4.77 7.77 12.35
C LYS A 2 4.39 7.96 10.89
N PRO A 3 4.26 6.87 10.13
CA PRO A 3 4.00 6.99 8.69
C PRO A 3 2.79 7.85 8.34
N ARG A 4 1.70 7.70 9.08
CA ARG A 4 0.50 8.48 8.78
C ARG A 4 0.75 9.96 8.99
N GLU A 5 1.45 10.31 10.07
CA GLU A 5 1.80 11.70 10.35
C GLU A 5 2.73 12.24 9.29
N LYS A 6 3.70 11.43 8.90
CA LYS A 6 4.67 11.82 7.89
C LYS A 6 3.98 12.09 6.55
N LEU A 7 3.02 11.24 6.20
CA LEU A 7 2.27 11.43 4.97
C LEU A 7 1.51 12.74 4.98
N ILE A 8 0.86 13.04 6.10
CA ILE A 8 0.07 14.27 6.21
C ILE A 8 0.95 15.50 6.15
N GLN A 9 2.08 15.47 6.82
CA GLN A 9 2.95 16.64 6.89
C GLN A 9 3.85 16.83 5.69
N HIS A 10 4.33 15.76 5.11
CA HIS A 10 5.34 15.84 4.07
C HIS A 10 4.92 15.27 2.72
N GLY A 11 3.73 14.69 2.64
CA GLY A 11 3.22 14.15 1.38
C GLY A 11 3.56 12.69 1.20
N VAL A 12 2.81 12.03 0.34
CA VAL A 12 2.91 10.59 0.16
C VAL A 12 4.25 10.18 -0.43
N ARG A 13 4.85 11.03 -1.24
CA ARG A 13 6.10 10.67 -1.87
C ARG A 13 7.28 10.66 -0.93
N ALA A 14 7.12 11.21 0.27
CA ALA A 14 8.18 11.20 1.26
C ALA A 14 8.31 9.86 1.98
N LEU A 15 7.36 8.94 1.77
CA LEU A 15 7.34 7.68 2.49
C LEU A 15 8.11 6.58 1.75
N GLU A 16 8.77 5.74 2.53
CA GLU A 16 9.38 4.53 2.00
C GLU A 16 8.30 3.49 1.74
N ASP A 17 8.63 2.48 0.94
CA ASP A 17 7.68 1.43 0.61
C ASP A 17 7.09 0.78 1.84
N TYR A 18 7.94 0.45 2.83
CA TYR A 18 7.42 -0.23 4.02
C TYR A 18 6.51 0.68 4.82
N GLU A 19 6.72 1.99 4.75
CA GLU A 19 5.86 2.92 5.46
C GLU A 19 4.46 2.95 4.85
N LEU A 20 4.38 2.87 3.53
CA LEU A 20 3.09 2.80 2.85
C LEU A 20 2.33 1.53 3.24
N ILE A 21 3.05 0.41 3.28
CA ILE A 21 2.44 -0.85 3.70
C ILE A 21 1.98 -0.76 5.15
N ALA A 22 2.79 -0.11 6.00
CA ALA A 22 2.41 0.04 7.40
C ALA A 22 1.09 0.80 7.55
N ILE A 23 0.89 1.80 6.73
CA ILE A 23 -0.38 2.55 6.77
C ILE A 23 -1.54 1.62 6.41
N LEU A 24 -1.37 0.78 5.40
CA LEU A 24 -2.41 -0.16 5.01
C LEU A 24 -2.70 -1.19 6.10
N LEU A 25 -1.67 -1.62 6.80
CA LEU A 25 -1.83 -2.58 7.87
C LEU A 25 -2.48 -1.98 9.10
N ARG A 26 -2.31 -0.71 9.31
CA ARG A 26 -2.90 0.09 10.38
C ARG A 26 -2.29 -0.16 11.76
N THR A 27 -2.30 -1.41 12.23
CA THR A 27 -1.72 -1.74 13.54
C THR A 27 -0.95 -3.03 13.43
N GLY A 28 0.03 -3.20 14.28
CA GLY A 28 0.72 -4.47 14.40
C GLY A 28 -0.08 -5.41 15.28
N ASN A 29 0.51 -6.53 15.64
CA ASN A 29 -0.13 -7.42 16.59
C ASN A 29 0.37 -7.08 17.99
N THR A 30 -0.03 -7.85 18.98
CA THR A 30 0.32 -7.54 20.36
C THR A 30 1.81 -7.63 20.67
N LYS A 31 2.58 -8.28 19.82
CA LYS A 31 4.00 -8.47 20.07
C LYS A 31 4.91 -7.77 19.12
N GLU A 32 4.35 -7.13 18.13
CA GLU A 32 5.17 -6.61 17.06
C GLU A 32 4.58 -5.33 16.55
N ASP A 33 5.38 -4.33 16.35
CA ASP A 33 4.82 -3.10 15.85
C ASP A 33 4.57 -3.19 14.33
N VAL A 34 3.80 -2.26 13.83
CA VAL A 34 3.34 -2.30 12.45
C VAL A 34 4.47 -2.09 11.45
N LEU A 35 5.52 -1.37 11.84
CA LEU A 35 6.64 -1.15 10.94
C LEU A 35 7.42 -2.43 10.69
N LEU A 36 7.59 -3.24 11.75
CA LEU A 36 8.25 -4.51 11.59
C LEU A 36 7.40 -5.45 10.75
N LEU A 37 6.09 -5.42 10.96
CA LEU A 37 5.19 -6.27 10.19
C LEU A 37 5.25 -5.90 8.72
N ALA A 38 5.28 -4.60 8.42
CA ALA A 38 5.39 -4.14 7.03
C ALA A 38 6.69 -4.61 6.40
N LYS A 39 7.78 -4.55 7.15
CA LYS A 39 9.08 -5.02 6.65
C LYS A 39 9.06 -6.52 6.39
N LYS A 40 8.32 -7.28 7.20
CA LYS A 40 8.18 -8.70 6.96
C LYS A 40 7.46 -8.98 5.64
N VAL A 41 6.44 -8.19 5.34
CA VAL A 41 5.74 -8.34 4.06
C VAL A 41 6.71 -8.13 2.92
N LEU A 42 7.50 -7.06 2.98
CA LEU A 42 8.46 -6.79 1.92
C LEU A 42 9.54 -7.86 1.82
N SER A 43 9.91 -8.47 2.95
CA SER A 43 10.96 -9.48 2.94
C SER A 43 10.56 -10.76 2.21
N GLN A 44 9.26 -10.94 1.93
CA GLN A 44 8.80 -12.09 1.19
C GLN A 44 9.00 -11.91 -0.32
N LEU A 45 9.38 -10.73 -0.73
CA LEU A 45 9.50 -10.40 -2.15
C LEU A 45 10.96 -10.34 -2.56
N ASP A 46 11.26 -10.79 -3.77
CA ASP A 46 12.59 -10.62 -4.33
C ASP A 46 12.73 -9.20 -4.86
N ASN A 47 11.67 -8.70 -5.50
CA ASN A 47 11.62 -7.34 -6.01
C ASN A 47 10.32 -6.72 -5.58
N PHE A 48 10.30 -5.41 -5.45
CA PHE A 48 9.07 -4.73 -5.05
C PHE A 48 7.94 -5.00 -6.04
N GLU A 49 8.26 -5.13 -7.32
CA GLU A 49 7.24 -5.40 -8.35
C GLU A 49 6.51 -6.70 -8.12
N ASP A 50 7.09 -7.60 -7.35
CA ASP A 50 6.41 -8.86 -7.04
C ASP A 50 5.13 -8.66 -6.25
N MET A 51 4.95 -7.47 -5.66
CA MET A 51 3.68 -7.14 -5.02
C MET A 51 2.51 -7.25 -5.97
N LEU A 52 2.74 -7.11 -7.26
CA LEU A 52 1.66 -7.23 -8.24
C LEU A 52 1.14 -8.65 -8.37
N HIS A 53 1.90 -9.61 -7.88
CA HIS A 53 1.58 -11.03 -8.03
C HIS A 53 1.38 -11.77 -6.72
N ILE A 54 1.54 -11.08 -5.59
CA ILE A 54 1.39 -11.74 -4.30
C ILE A 54 -0.07 -12.09 -4.08
N THR A 55 -0.32 -13.22 -3.43
CA THR A 55 -1.68 -13.69 -3.19
C THR A 55 -2.07 -13.52 -1.73
N VAL A 56 -3.37 -13.65 -1.46
CA VAL A 56 -3.85 -13.64 -0.09
C VAL A 56 -3.18 -14.76 0.69
N GLU A 57 -3.07 -15.94 0.08
CA GLU A 57 -2.46 -17.09 0.75
C GLU A 57 -1.01 -16.81 1.13
N ASP A 58 -0.27 -16.16 0.24
CA ASP A 58 1.11 -15.79 0.54
C ASP A 58 1.17 -14.89 1.78
N LEU A 59 0.30 -13.90 1.83
CA LEU A 59 0.30 -12.96 2.93
C LEU A 59 -0.12 -13.61 4.24
N LEU A 60 -1.04 -14.56 4.18
CA LEU A 60 -1.51 -15.22 5.39
C LEU A 60 -0.46 -16.13 6.04
N THR A 61 0.61 -16.44 5.32
CA THR A 61 1.71 -17.21 5.93
C THR A 61 2.52 -16.36 6.89
N ILE A 62 2.35 -15.05 6.86
CA ILE A 62 3.13 -14.15 7.70
C ILE A 62 2.42 -13.98 9.04
N TYR A 63 3.12 -14.31 10.13
CA TYR A 63 2.53 -14.15 11.45
C TYR A 63 2.17 -12.68 11.67
N GLY A 64 0.96 -12.43 12.09
CA GLY A 64 0.46 -11.07 12.32
C GLY A 64 -0.40 -10.51 11.20
N ILE A 65 -0.47 -11.22 10.07
CA ILE A 65 -1.31 -10.78 8.97
C ILE A 65 -2.64 -11.53 9.05
N SER A 66 -3.69 -10.80 9.37
CA SER A 66 -5.05 -11.34 9.42
C SER A 66 -5.68 -11.28 8.03
N ASP A 67 -6.85 -11.89 7.92
CA ASP A 67 -7.63 -11.81 6.67
C ASP A 67 -7.87 -10.36 6.28
N ALA A 68 -8.20 -9.52 7.27
CA ALA A 68 -8.48 -8.10 6.99
C ALA A 68 -7.24 -7.40 6.43
N LYS A 69 -6.08 -7.67 7.03
CA LYS A 69 -4.85 -7.03 6.56
C LYS A 69 -4.46 -7.54 5.17
N ALA A 70 -4.56 -8.84 4.96
CA ALA A 70 -4.21 -9.42 3.68
C ALA A 70 -5.08 -8.87 2.56
N THR A 71 -6.39 -8.83 2.79
CA THR A 71 -7.31 -8.34 1.76
C THR A 71 -7.14 -6.86 1.50
N THR A 72 -6.80 -6.08 2.53
CA THR A 72 -6.53 -4.66 2.34
C THR A 72 -5.33 -4.46 1.41
N ILE A 73 -4.27 -5.22 1.61
CA ILE A 73 -3.09 -5.10 0.76
C ILE A 73 -3.42 -5.51 -0.68
N ILE A 74 -4.09 -6.63 -0.85
CA ILE A 74 -4.41 -7.13 -2.19
C ILE A 74 -5.34 -6.14 -2.91
N ALA A 75 -6.32 -5.60 -2.20
CA ALA A 75 -7.22 -4.62 -2.80
C ALA A 75 -6.47 -3.36 -3.22
N ALA A 76 -5.55 -2.89 -2.39
CA ALA A 76 -4.77 -1.70 -2.71
C ALA A 76 -3.89 -1.92 -3.94
N VAL A 77 -3.25 -3.09 -4.01
CA VAL A 77 -2.40 -3.42 -5.16
C VAL A 77 -3.24 -3.49 -6.43
N GLU A 78 -4.39 -4.13 -6.37
CA GLU A 78 -5.25 -4.24 -7.54
C GLU A 78 -5.74 -2.87 -7.99
N LEU A 79 -6.10 -2.00 -7.04
CA LEU A 79 -6.55 -0.67 -7.38
C LEU A 79 -5.44 0.11 -8.09
N GLY A 80 -4.22 0.00 -7.58
CA GLY A 80 -3.07 0.64 -8.21
C GLY A 80 -2.83 0.12 -9.61
N ARG A 81 -2.98 -1.18 -9.82
CA ARG A 81 -2.80 -1.77 -11.13
C ARG A 81 -3.84 -1.26 -12.11
N ARG A 82 -5.09 -1.17 -11.68
CA ARG A 82 -6.16 -0.66 -12.54
C ARG A 82 -5.95 0.79 -12.90
N LEU A 83 -5.45 1.58 -11.96
CA LEU A 83 -5.16 2.98 -12.24
C LEU A 83 -4.03 3.12 -13.24
N SER A 84 -3.02 2.28 -13.12
CA SER A 84 -1.89 2.29 -14.03
C SER A 84 -2.30 1.83 -15.42
N ASP A 85 -3.18 0.83 -15.49
CA ASP A 85 -3.61 0.28 -16.77
C ASP A 85 -4.51 1.24 -17.53
N ARG A 86 -5.12 2.18 -16.85
CA ARG A 86 -5.96 3.17 -17.51
C ARG A 86 -5.15 4.33 -17.97
N LYS A 87 -4.15 4.04 -18.81
CA LYS A 87 -3.29 5.05 -19.24
C LYS A 87 -3.94 5.90 -20.21
N LYS A 88 -4.60 6.91 -19.86
CA LYS A 88 -5.18 7.85 -20.75
C LYS A 88 -4.29 9.05 -20.80
N PRO A 89 -4.37 9.83 -21.86
CA PRO A 89 -3.66 11.11 -21.87
C PRO A 89 -4.14 11.90 -20.69
N VAL A 90 -3.26 12.61 -20.08
CA VAL A 90 -3.61 13.43 -18.95
C VAL A 90 -4.61 14.44 -19.37
N ARG A 91 -5.70 14.59 -18.64
CA ARG A 91 -6.62 15.56 -18.94
C ARG A 91 -6.72 16.34 -17.75
N LYS A 92 -7.10 17.41 -17.90
CA LYS A 92 -7.18 18.20 -16.84
C LYS A 92 -8.28 18.00 -16.20
N MET A 93 -8.59 17.62 -15.56
CA MET A 93 -9.47 17.32 -14.94
C MET A 93 -9.84 17.83 -13.98
N ILE A 94 -10.14 17.79 -13.66
CA ILE A 94 -10.47 18.09 -12.88
C ILE A 94 -10.15 19.07 -12.51
N THR A 95 -10.15 19.79 -12.75
CA THR A 95 -9.81 20.71 -12.43
C THR A 95 -10.39 21.60 -12.80
N GLU A 96 -10.59 21.66 -13.19
CA GLU A 96 -10.91 22.19 -13.50
C GLU A 96 -11.83 22.17 -13.58
N SER A 97 -12.31 22.30 -13.36
CA SER A 97 -12.87 22.09 -13.48
C SER A 97 -13.61 21.95 -14.03
N SER A 98 -13.85 22.22 -14.30
CA SER A 98 -14.29 21.97 -14.88
C SER A 98 -14.57 21.45 -15.59
N GLU A 99 -14.36 21.23 -16.00
CA GLU A 99 -14.43 20.51 -16.67
C GLU A 99 -14.68 19.55 -16.56
N VAL A 100 -14.97 19.31 -16.38
CA VAL A 100 -14.94 18.34 -16.27
C VAL A 100 -15.35 17.69 -16.59
N TYR A 101 -15.41 17.32 -16.81
CA TYR A 101 -15.52 16.50 -17.11
C TYR A 101 -16.16 16.18 -17.06
#